data_964bd97418f593d4c66cc605fb7cfcc0
#
_entry.id   964bd97418f593d4c66cc605fb7cfcc0
#
_cell.length_a   1.000
_cell.length_b   1.000
_cell.length_c   1.000
_cell.angle_alpha   90.00
_cell.angle_beta   90.00
_cell.angle_gamma   90.00
#
_symmetry.space_group_name_H-M   'P 1'
#
loop_
_entity.id
_entity.type
_entity.pdbx_description
1 polymer ?
#
loop_
_entity_poly.entity_id
_entity_poly.type
_entity_poly.pdbx_seq_one_letter_code
_entity_poly.pdbx_strand_id
1 'polypeptide(L)'
;LPVFFALKKRFKQQYAVALVLFVCSLSFWGYGVNGLRNGIATSLVIFSFLVPNNDIKRIPVWIIACLFHQSVMLPIGCFLLTRLSNNPKHYLYLWGTFFLLMLVARDSFSTLLTNIPWFEQDKRMSEYLNMSYKGMEQMFSNIGFRWDFIIYSLIPIIAGVKYIYTYCYEDKLFIRLFNTY
;
A
#
# COMPACT_ATOMS: atom_id res chain seq x y z
N LEU A 1 4.73 18.22 -2.23
CA LEU A 1 4.84 19.11 -1.05
C LEU A 1 4.46 18.41 0.27
N PRO A 2 3.30 17.72 0.47
CA PRO A 2 2.95 17.11 1.76
C PRO A 2 3.99 16.10 2.25
N VAL A 3 4.49 15.22 1.37
CA VAL A 3 5.52 14.23 1.71
C VAL A 3 6.82 14.89 2.17
N PHE A 4 7.27 15.93 1.49
CA PHE A 4 8.49 16.66 1.89
C PHE A 4 8.37 17.18 3.34
N PHE A 5 7.26 17.84 3.68
CA PHE A 5 7.03 18.34 5.03
C PHE A 5 6.95 17.21 6.05
N ALA A 6 6.31 16.10 5.70
CA ALA A 6 6.22 14.92 6.54
C ALA A 6 7.59 14.32 6.84
N LEU A 7 8.41 14.11 5.82
CA LEU A 7 9.77 13.57 5.95
C LEU A 7 10.67 14.52 6.74
N LYS A 8 10.64 15.84 6.46
CA LYS A 8 11.40 16.84 7.19
C LYS A 8 11.05 16.86 8.68
N LYS A 9 9.76 16.78 9.01
CA LYS A 9 9.29 16.78 10.41
C LYS A 9 9.68 15.47 11.13
N ARG A 10 9.60 14.33 10.46
CA ARG A 10 9.85 13.02 11.07
C ARG A 10 11.34 12.69 11.19
N PHE A 11 12.12 12.94 10.14
CA PHE A 11 13.51 12.51 10.03
C PHE A 11 14.53 13.61 10.33
N LYS A 12 14.08 14.86 10.59
CA LYS A 12 14.93 15.98 10.97
C LYS A 12 16.19 16.11 10.08
N GLN A 13 17.36 15.73 10.59
CA GLN A 13 18.63 15.83 9.85
C GLN A 13 18.76 14.84 8.70
N GLN A 14 18.08 13.68 8.77
CA GLN A 14 18.15 12.62 7.77
C GLN A 14 17.04 12.72 6.70
N TYR A 15 16.27 13.82 6.68
CA TYR A 15 15.16 13.97 5.74
C TYR A 15 15.58 13.91 4.27
N ALA A 16 16.79 14.35 3.94
CA ALA A 16 17.31 14.32 2.57
C ALA A 16 17.47 12.88 2.07
N VAL A 17 18.04 12.01 2.91
CA VAL A 17 18.17 10.58 2.58
C VAL A 17 16.80 9.94 2.40
N ALA A 18 15.86 10.20 3.33
CA ALA A 18 14.49 9.69 3.22
C ALA A 18 13.78 10.20 1.95
N LEU A 19 14.01 11.45 1.55
CA LEU A 19 13.46 12.03 0.33
C LEU A 19 14.05 11.35 -0.92
N VAL A 20 15.36 11.13 -0.96
CA VAL A 20 16.02 10.42 -2.06
C VAL A 20 15.46 9.00 -2.19
N LEU A 21 15.36 8.24 -1.09
CA LEU A 21 14.78 6.90 -1.10
C LEU A 21 13.33 6.91 -1.59
N PHE A 22 12.54 7.90 -1.19
CA PHE A 22 11.17 8.06 -1.65
C PHE A 22 11.11 8.34 -3.16
N VAL A 23 11.93 9.26 -3.67
CA VAL A 23 11.99 9.60 -5.11
C VAL A 23 12.52 8.43 -5.95
N CYS A 24 13.46 7.66 -5.42
CA CYS A 24 14.00 6.46 -6.08
C CYS A 24 13.02 5.27 -6.04
N SER A 25 11.92 5.34 -5.28
CA SER A 25 10.93 4.28 -5.27
C SER A 25 10.15 4.19 -6.58
N LEU A 26 9.89 2.98 -7.07
CA LEU A 26 9.08 2.76 -8.27
C LEU A 26 7.68 3.36 -8.15
N SER A 27 7.11 3.36 -6.94
CA SER A 27 5.79 3.93 -6.66
C SER A 27 5.74 5.43 -6.90
N PHE A 28 6.81 6.17 -6.61
CA PHE A 28 6.87 7.62 -6.85
C PHE A 28 6.68 7.94 -8.34
N TRP A 29 7.40 7.24 -9.20
CA TRP A 29 7.34 7.44 -10.65
C TRP A 29 6.01 6.94 -11.23
N GLY A 30 5.52 5.79 -10.78
CA GLY A 30 4.22 5.27 -11.19
C GLY A 30 3.07 6.23 -10.91
N TYR A 31 3.04 6.84 -9.73
CA TYR A 31 2.01 7.83 -9.36
C TYR A 31 2.24 9.20 -10.01
N GLY A 32 3.49 9.59 -10.25
CA GLY A 32 3.81 10.86 -10.89
C GLY A 32 3.42 10.92 -12.37
N VAL A 33 3.57 9.80 -13.10
CA VAL A 33 3.33 9.73 -14.54
C VAL A 33 1.88 9.33 -14.86
N ASN A 34 1.35 8.31 -14.18
CA ASN A 34 0.09 7.68 -14.54
C ASN A 34 -1.14 8.18 -13.75
N GLY A 35 -0.97 9.02 -12.75
CA GLY A 35 -2.10 9.43 -11.94
C GLY A 35 -1.83 10.55 -10.95
N LEU A 36 -1.84 11.80 -11.41
CA LEU A 36 -1.68 12.98 -10.53
C LEU A 36 -2.64 12.95 -9.34
N ARG A 37 -3.91 12.57 -9.56
CA ARG A 37 -4.90 12.47 -8.48
C ARG A 37 -4.50 11.44 -7.45
N ASN A 38 -4.04 10.27 -7.89
CA ASN A 38 -3.57 9.22 -7.01
C ASN A 38 -2.29 9.64 -6.26
N GLY A 39 -1.35 10.30 -6.95
CA GLY A 39 -0.14 10.86 -6.35
C GLY A 39 -0.43 11.89 -5.25
N ILE A 40 -1.40 12.79 -5.46
CA ILE A 40 -1.84 13.75 -4.45
C ILE A 40 -2.47 13.02 -3.27
N ALA A 41 -3.41 12.10 -3.52
CA ALA A 41 -4.09 11.34 -2.49
C ALA A 41 -3.10 10.55 -1.63
N THR A 42 -2.18 9.82 -2.25
CA THR A 42 -1.13 9.05 -1.56
C THR A 42 -0.21 9.95 -0.74
N SER A 43 0.17 11.12 -1.28
CA SER A 43 1.02 12.07 -0.56
C SER A 43 0.34 12.63 0.70
N LEU A 44 -0.98 12.85 0.66
CA LEU A 44 -1.77 13.25 1.82
C LEU A 44 -1.88 12.14 2.86
N VAL A 45 -2.04 10.88 2.42
CA VAL A 45 -2.07 9.72 3.33
C VAL A 45 -0.73 9.55 4.03
N ILE A 46 0.39 9.60 3.31
CA ILE A 46 1.74 9.54 3.89
C ILE A 46 1.94 10.68 4.90
N PHE A 47 1.55 11.90 4.55
CA PHE A 47 1.59 13.03 5.47
C PHE A 47 0.77 12.76 6.73
N SER A 48 -0.44 12.24 6.60
CA SER A 48 -1.32 11.93 7.73
C SER A 48 -0.76 10.87 8.66
N PHE A 49 -0.05 9.88 8.12
CA PHE A 49 0.57 8.82 8.92
C PHE A 49 1.77 9.31 9.72
N LEU A 50 2.58 10.20 9.14
CA LEU A 50 3.85 10.62 9.72
C LEU A 50 3.74 11.84 10.65
N VAL A 51 2.79 12.75 10.42
CA VAL A 51 2.79 14.07 11.07
C VAL A 51 1.84 14.18 12.27
N PRO A 52 0.55 13.84 12.19
CA PRO A 52 -0.34 13.93 13.33
C PRO A 52 -0.09 12.84 14.38
N ASN A 53 -0.02 13.24 15.65
CA ASN A 53 0.16 12.29 16.76
C ASN A 53 -1.16 11.62 17.20
N ASN A 54 -2.31 12.13 16.72
CA ASN A 54 -3.62 11.62 17.10
C ASN A 54 -4.42 11.28 15.83
N ASP A 55 -5.08 10.12 15.86
CA ASP A 55 -5.88 9.63 14.73
C ASP A 55 -7.09 10.54 14.42
N ILE A 56 -7.65 11.24 15.41
CA ILE A 56 -8.72 12.20 15.19
C ILE A 56 -8.25 13.35 14.27
N LYS A 57 -7.03 13.82 14.44
CA LYS A 57 -6.44 14.87 13.60
C LYS A 57 -6.10 14.38 12.18
N ARG A 58 -6.07 13.06 11.95
CA ARG A 58 -5.85 12.44 10.64
C ARG A 58 -7.12 12.40 9.80
N ILE A 59 -8.29 12.30 10.44
CA ILE A 59 -9.58 12.11 9.76
C ILE A 59 -9.84 13.16 8.66
N PRO A 60 -9.68 14.47 8.88
CA PRO A 60 -9.90 15.45 7.82
C PRO A 60 -9.00 15.25 6.60
N VAL A 61 -7.73 14.88 6.85
CA VAL A 61 -6.76 14.61 5.77
C VAL A 61 -7.15 13.35 4.99
N TRP A 62 -7.66 12.31 5.67
CA TRP A 62 -8.14 11.09 5.03
C TRP A 62 -9.36 11.35 4.15
N ILE A 63 -10.32 12.15 4.65
CA ILE A 63 -11.50 12.53 3.86
C ILE A 63 -11.06 13.24 2.58
N ILE A 64 -10.18 14.23 2.69
CA ILE A 64 -9.66 14.96 1.53
C ILE A 64 -8.93 14.01 0.58
N ALA A 65 -8.07 13.13 1.09
CA ALA A 65 -7.35 12.15 0.27
C ALA A 65 -8.31 11.23 -0.50
N CYS A 66 -9.37 10.73 0.14
CA CYS A 66 -10.38 9.89 -0.48
C CYS A 66 -11.17 10.61 -1.58
N LEU A 67 -11.43 11.92 -1.43
CA LEU A 67 -12.05 12.74 -2.46
C LEU A 67 -11.18 12.85 -3.72
N PHE A 68 -9.85 12.86 -3.58
CA PHE A 68 -8.94 12.82 -4.72
C PHE A 68 -8.89 11.45 -5.40
N HIS A 69 -8.82 10.37 -4.60
CA HIS A 69 -8.75 9.01 -5.14
C HIS A 69 -9.22 7.95 -4.12
N GLN A 70 -10.21 7.15 -4.51
CA GLN A 70 -10.84 6.17 -3.61
C GLN A 70 -9.89 5.03 -3.20
N SER A 71 -8.89 4.66 -4.02
CA SER A 71 -7.96 3.55 -3.71
C SER A 71 -7.19 3.76 -2.40
N VAL A 72 -7.06 5.00 -1.92
CA VAL A 72 -6.38 5.27 -0.65
C VAL A 72 -7.18 4.85 0.59
N MET A 73 -8.47 4.47 0.42
CA MET A 73 -9.26 3.88 1.50
C MET A 73 -8.63 2.58 2.00
N LEU A 74 -7.99 1.81 1.11
CA LEU A 74 -7.36 0.54 1.48
C LEU A 74 -6.21 0.75 2.47
N PRO A 75 -5.16 1.54 2.20
CA PRO A 75 -4.09 1.78 3.17
C PRO A 75 -4.58 2.48 4.45
N ILE A 76 -5.61 3.33 4.38
CA ILE A 76 -6.23 3.92 5.57
C ILE A 76 -6.92 2.84 6.41
N GLY A 77 -7.68 1.94 5.78
CA GLY A 77 -8.32 0.80 6.43
C GLY A 77 -7.29 -0.13 7.09
N CYS A 78 -6.22 -0.49 6.38
CA CYS A 78 -5.12 -1.26 6.94
C CYS A 78 -4.51 -0.57 8.17
N PHE A 79 -4.25 0.73 8.09
CA PHE A 79 -3.74 1.50 9.23
C PHE A 79 -4.69 1.52 10.44
N LEU A 80 -6.00 1.54 10.21
CA LEU A 80 -7.00 1.44 11.27
C LEU A 80 -7.03 0.02 11.88
N LEU A 81 -6.90 -1.02 11.07
CA LEU A 81 -6.82 -2.41 11.53
C LEU A 81 -5.62 -2.65 12.45
N THR A 82 -4.53 -1.90 12.30
CA THR A 82 -3.37 -2.01 13.19
C THR A 82 -3.66 -1.60 14.65
N ARG A 83 -4.85 -1.06 14.93
CA ARG A 83 -5.32 -0.84 16.32
C ARG A 83 -5.73 -2.14 17.02
N LEU A 84 -6.10 -3.18 16.28
CA LEU A 84 -6.54 -4.45 16.86
C LEU A 84 -5.39 -5.23 17.46
N SER A 85 -4.19 -5.12 16.90
CA SER A 85 -3.01 -5.78 17.41
C SER A 85 -1.76 -4.94 17.13
N ASN A 86 -0.87 -4.81 18.10
CA ASN A 86 0.43 -4.19 17.93
C ASN A 86 1.54 -5.21 17.60
N ASN A 87 1.20 -6.51 17.57
CA ASN A 87 2.20 -7.55 17.36
C ASN A 87 2.45 -7.76 15.86
N PRO A 88 3.69 -7.48 15.36
CA PRO A 88 4.02 -7.64 13.93
C PRO A 88 3.83 -9.07 13.42
N LYS A 89 3.98 -10.08 14.28
CA LYS A 89 3.83 -11.49 13.89
C LYS A 89 2.44 -11.78 13.32
N HIS A 90 1.38 -11.20 13.90
CA HIS A 90 0.01 -11.42 13.42
C HIS A 90 -0.15 -10.95 11.97
N TYR A 91 0.42 -9.79 11.62
CA TYR A 91 0.35 -9.24 10.28
C TYR A 91 1.22 -10.00 9.29
N LEU A 92 2.39 -10.50 9.72
CA LEU A 92 3.22 -11.38 8.90
C LEU A 92 2.52 -12.71 8.60
N TYR A 93 1.85 -13.31 9.57
CA TYR A 93 1.04 -14.52 9.33
C TYR A 93 -0.14 -14.22 8.40
N LEU A 94 -0.82 -13.08 8.61
CA LEU A 94 -1.91 -12.65 7.73
C LEU A 94 -1.42 -12.47 6.30
N TRP A 95 -0.30 -11.75 6.12
CA TRP A 95 0.32 -11.55 4.81
C TRP A 95 0.70 -12.89 4.15
N GLY A 96 1.36 -13.78 4.88
CA GLY A 96 1.74 -15.10 4.38
C GLY A 96 0.53 -15.95 4.00
N THR A 97 -0.55 -15.91 4.78
CA THR A 97 -1.80 -16.61 4.50
C THR A 97 -2.45 -16.09 3.22
N PHE A 98 -2.56 -14.77 3.05
CA PHE A 98 -3.08 -14.17 1.82
C PHE A 98 -2.21 -14.50 0.61
N PHE A 99 -0.89 -14.47 0.78
CA PHE A 99 0.03 -14.84 -0.28
C PHE A 99 -0.15 -16.31 -0.73
N LEU A 100 -0.24 -17.24 0.21
CA LEU A 100 -0.51 -18.66 -0.09
C LEU A 100 -1.88 -18.85 -0.73
N LEU A 101 -2.89 -18.12 -0.25
CA LEU A 101 -4.24 -18.19 -0.80
C LEU A 101 -4.28 -17.69 -2.23
N MET A 102 -3.54 -16.61 -2.55
CA MET A 102 -3.40 -16.11 -3.92
C MET A 102 -2.66 -17.10 -4.85
N LEU A 103 -1.68 -17.85 -4.32
CA LEU A 103 -1.00 -18.87 -5.12
C LEU A 103 -1.91 -20.08 -5.44
N VAL A 104 -2.71 -20.51 -4.47
CA VAL A 104 -3.54 -21.74 -4.59
C VAL A 104 -4.87 -21.45 -5.27
N ALA A 105 -5.48 -20.31 -4.96
CA ALA A 105 -6.86 -19.99 -5.36
C ALA A 105 -6.91 -18.90 -6.46
N ARG A 106 -5.89 -18.81 -7.31
CA ARG A 106 -5.76 -17.75 -8.33
C ARG A 106 -7.02 -17.60 -9.18
N ASP A 107 -7.52 -18.71 -9.75
CA ASP A 107 -8.67 -18.70 -10.66
C ASP A 107 -10.00 -18.59 -9.88
N SER A 108 -10.07 -19.21 -8.70
CA SER A 108 -11.24 -19.11 -7.81
C SER A 108 -11.41 -17.72 -7.21
N PHE A 109 -10.30 -16.98 -6.99
CA PHE A 109 -10.33 -15.64 -6.43
C PHE A 109 -10.90 -14.62 -7.43
N SER A 110 -10.57 -14.75 -8.72
CA SER A 110 -11.18 -13.93 -9.78
C SER A 110 -12.68 -14.14 -9.85
N THR A 111 -13.13 -15.41 -9.79
CA THR A 111 -14.55 -15.78 -9.80
C THR A 111 -15.29 -15.27 -8.55
N LEU A 112 -14.66 -15.30 -7.38
CA LEU A 112 -15.23 -14.71 -6.16
C LEU A 112 -15.38 -13.19 -6.26
N LEU A 113 -14.41 -12.50 -6.84
CA LEU A 113 -14.48 -11.05 -7.04
C LEU A 113 -15.58 -10.66 -8.03
N THR A 114 -15.81 -11.43 -9.10
CA THR A 114 -16.88 -11.18 -10.07
C THR A 114 -18.28 -11.30 -9.46
N ASN A 115 -18.45 -12.10 -8.41
CA ASN A 115 -19.72 -12.29 -7.72
C ASN A 115 -20.05 -11.18 -6.69
N ILE A 116 -19.16 -10.22 -6.46
CA ILE A 116 -19.42 -9.09 -5.55
C ILE A 116 -20.07 -7.95 -6.35
N PRO A 117 -21.33 -7.55 -6.04
CA PRO A 117 -22.08 -6.57 -6.84
C PRO A 117 -21.39 -5.22 -7.00
N TRP A 118 -20.53 -4.85 -6.06
CA TRP A 118 -19.76 -3.59 -6.13
C TRP A 118 -18.71 -3.61 -7.22
N PHE A 119 -18.10 -4.75 -7.49
CA PHE A 119 -17.09 -4.89 -8.56
C PHE A 119 -17.72 -4.91 -9.95
N GLU A 120 -18.97 -5.37 -10.10
CA GLU A 120 -19.72 -5.31 -11.38
C GLU A 120 -20.04 -3.87 -11.80
N GLN A 121 -20.26 -2.97 -10.85
CA GLN A 121 -20.60 -1.56 -11.12
C GLN A 121 -19.39 -0.72 -11.58
N ASP A 122 -18.17 -1.14 -11.28
CA ASP A 122 -16.98 -0.47 -11.78
C ASP A 122 -16.61 -0.99 -13.16
N LYS A 123 -16.92 -0.20 -14.22
CA LYS A 123 -16.63 -0.55 -15.62
C LYS A 123 -15.19 -0.98 -15.85
N ARG A 124 -14.23 -0.37 -15.15
CA ARG A 124 -12.80 -0.71 -15.29
C ARG A 124 -12.51 -2.09 -14.71
N MET A 125 -13.08 -2.39 -13.56
CA MET A 125 -12.89 -3.69 -12.92
C MET A 125 -13.59 -4.80 -13.71
N SER A 126 -14.81 -4.55 -14.21
CA SER A 126 -15.53 -5.51 -15.06
C SER A 126 -14.81 -5.76 -16.39
N GLU A 127 -14.19 -4.73 -16.98
CA GLU A 127 -13.36 -4.90 -18.17
C GLU A 127 -12.12 -5.76 -17.89
N TYR A 128 -11.42 -5.55 -16.76
CA TYR A 128 -10.28 -6.39 -16.36
C TYR A 128 -10.67 -7.84 -16.06
N LEU A 129 -11.83 -8.07 -15.47
CA LEU A 129 -12.30 -9.41 -15.12
C LEU A 129 -12.90 -10.15 -16.33
N ASN A 130 -13.54 -9.41 -17.27
CA ASN A 130 -14.17 -9.98 -18.46
C ASN A 130 -13.25 -10.03 -19.68
N MET A 131 -12.08 -9.39 -19.64
CA MET A 131 -11.10 -9.54 -20.70
C MET A 131 -10.63 -10.99 -20.78
N SER A 132 -11.07 -11.68 -21.82
CA SER A 132 -10.56 -13.00 -22.16
C SER A 132 -9.05 -12.98 -22.24
N TYR A 133 -8.38 -13.97 -21.65
CA TYR A 133 -6.91 -14.13 -21.61
C TYR A 133 -6.22 -13.80 -22.95
N LYS A 134 -6.86 -14.16 -24.08
CA LYS A 134 -6.37 -13.90 -25.44
C LYS A 134 -6.33 -12.42 -25.84
N GLY A 135 -7.20 -11.58 -25.29
CA GLY A 135 -7.20 -10.14 -25.58
C GLY A 135 -6.14 -9.39 -24.76
N MET A 136 -5.79 -9.89 -23.58
CA MET A 136 -4.75 -9.29 -22.73
C MET A 136 -3.33 -9.57 -23.23
N GLU A 137 -3.07 -10.71 -23.87
CA GLU A 137 -1.76 -11.04 -24.45
C GLU A 137 -1.30 -10.04 -25.51
N GLN A 138 -2.25 -9.40 -26.21
CA GLN A 138 -1.95 -8.36 -27.20
C GLN A 138 -1.69 -6.98 -26.58
N MET A 139 -2.24 -6.70 -25.38
CA MET A 139 -2.10 -5.41 -24.71
C MET A 139 -0.96 -5.34 -23.69
N PHE A 140 -0.60 -6.46 -23.09
CA PHE A 140 0.43 -6.52 -22.04
C PHE A 140 1.49 -7.56 -22.39
N SER A 141 2.74 -7.12 -22.47
CA SER A 141 3.88 -7.99 -22.82
C SER A 141 4.16 -9.12 -21.81
N ASN A 142 3.57 -9.05 -20.62
CA ASN A 142 3.71 -10.06 -19.57
C ASN A 142 2.40 -10.26 -18.82
N ILE A 143 1.61 -11.25 -19.24
CA ILE A 143 0.42 -11.71 -18.53
C ILE A 143 0.81 -12.89 -17.67
N GLY A 144 0.53 -12.78 -16.38
CA GLY A 144 0.78 -13.88 -15.45
C GLY A 144 1.16 -13.40 -14.05
N PHE A 145 1.52 -14.35 -13.24
CA PHE A 145 1.97 -14.10 -11.88
C PHE A 145 3.33 -13.37 -11.90
N ARG A 146 3.36 -12.14 -11.41
CA ARG A 146 4.53 -11.27 -11.48
C ARG A 146 5.42 -11.42 -10.25
N TRP A 147 6.42 -12.27 -10.36
CA TRP A 147 7.41 -12.53 -9.31
C TRP A 147 8.22 -11.29 -8.91
N ASP A 148 8.45 -10.38 -9.87
CA ASP A 148 9.15 -9.10 -9.64
C ASP A 148 8.46 -8.24 -8.57
N PHE A 149 7.12 -8.15 -8.59
CA PHE A 149 6.38 -7.42 -7.55
C PHE A 149 6.48 -8.08 -6.18
N ILE A 150 6.51 -9.41 -6.11
CA ILE A 150 6.67 -10.11 -4.84
C ILE A 150 8.04 -9.84 -4.25
N ILE A 151 9.09 -9.98 -5.05
CA ILE A 151 10.47 -9.70 -4.61
C ILE A 151 10.56 -8.26 -4.12
N TYR A 152 10.00 -7.31 -4.89
CA TYR A 152 9.97 -5.90 -4.50
C TYR A 152 9.23 -5.66 -3.18
N SER A 153 8.09 -6.31 -2.96
CA SER A 153 7.31 -6.18 -1.72
C SER A 153 7.95 -6.87 -0.52
N LEU A 154 8.75 -7.93 -0.73
CA LEU A 154 9.47 -8.63 0.33
C LEU A 154 10.61 -7.80 0.94
N ILE A 155 11.26 -6.93 0.16
CA ILE A 155 12.40 -6.14 0.63
C ILE A 155 12.07 -5.33 1.90
N PRO A 156 11.02 -4.48 1.92
CA PRO A 156 10.68 -3.73 3.13
C PRO A 156 10.19 -4.62 4.28
N ILE A 157 9.58 -5.77 3.98
CA ILE A 157 9.16 -6.73 5.02
C ILE A 157 10.40 -7.30 5.71
N ILE A 158 11.37 -7.81 4.95
CA ILE A 158 12.61 -8.39 5.50
C ILE A 158 13.40 -7.33 6.27
N ALA A 159 13.55 -6.13 5.69
CA ALA A 159 14.23 -5.03 6.34
C ALA A 159 13.55 -4.61 7.65
N GLY A 160 12.22 -4.50 7.66
CA GLY A 160 11.44 -4.13 8.83
C GLY A 160 11.49 -5.20 9.93
N VAL A 161 11.36 -6.48 9.57
CA VAL A 161 11.51 -7.61 10.52
C VAL A 161 12.90 -7.58 11.15
N LYS A 162 13.96 -7.50 10.33
CA LYS A 162 15.33 -7.41 10.83
C LYS A 162 15.50 -6.21 11.77
N TYR A 163 14.95 -5.05 11.40
CA TYR A 163 15.06 -3.84 12.22
C TYR A 163 14.35 -3.98 13.57
N ILE A 164 13.13 -4.49 13.58
CA ILE A 164 12.34 -4.68 14.82
C ILE A 164 13.00 -5.70 15.75
N TYR A 165 13.41 -6.87 15.23
CA TYR A 165 13.87 -7.97 16.07
C TYR A 165 15.37 -7.91 16.40
N THR A 166 16.21 -7.34 15.53
CA THR A 166 17.66 -7.26 15.77
C THR A 166 18.01 -6.04 16.64
N TYR A 167 17.33 -4.91 16.41
CA TYR A 167 17.62 -3.66 17.13
C TYR A 167 16.64 -3.36 18.25
N CYS A 168 15.71 -4.29 18.55
CA CYS A 168 14.69 -4.15 19.59
C CYS A 168 13.98 -2.79 19.53
N TYR A 169 13.60 -2.40 18.31
CA TYR A 169 13.07 -1.06 18.06
C TYR A 169 11.62 -0.94 18.54
N GLU A 170 11.40 -0.06 19.53
CA GLU A 170 10.11 0.10 20.23
C GLU A 170 9.27 1.30 19.74
N ASP A 171 9.66 1.98 18.64
CA ASP A 171 8.86 3.09 18.12
C ASP A 171 7.48 2.58 17.66
N LYS A 172 6.46 2.92 18.45
CA LYS A 172 5.06 2.52 18.20
C LYS A 172 4.56 2.93 16.81
N LEU A 173 4.99 4.09 16.33
CA LEU A 173 4.59 4.55 15.00
C LEU A 173 5.23 3.71 13.89
N PHE A 174 6.52 3.39 14.03
CA PHE A 174 7.21 2.53 13.08
C PHE A 174 6.58 1.14 13.01
N ILE A 175 6.34 0.51 14.18
CA ILE A 175 5.69 -0.81 14.25
C ILE A 175 4.30 -0.74 13.59
N ARG A 176 3.54 0.31 13.87
CA ARG A 176 2.22 0.50 13.28
C ARG A 176 2.26 0.67 11.77
N LEU A 177 3.21 1.44 11.25
CA LEU A 177 3.41 1.59 9.79
C LEU A 177 3.88 0.30 9.14
N PHE A 178 4.77 -0.43 9.79
CA PHE A 178 5.20 -1.75 9.34
C PHE A 178 4.03 -2.74 9.27
N ASN A 179 3.17 -2.76 10.28
CA ASN A 179 1.97 -3.60 10.31
C ASN A 179 0.92 -3.18 9.26
N THR A 180 0.95 -1.93 8.78
CA THR A 180 0.06 -1.42 7.73
C THR A 180 0.49 -1.87 6.34
N TYR A 181 1.80 -2.06 6.16
CA TYR A 181 2.40 -2.49 4.91
C TYR A 181 2.07 -3.94 4.58
#